data_01f2ed19958db2bb2bf5be8ee7050b0d
#
_entry.id   01f2ed19958db2bb2bf5be8ee7050b0d
#
_cell.length_a   1.000
_cell.length_b   1.000
_cell.length_c   1.000
_cell.angle_alpha   90.00
_cell.angle_beta   90.00
_cell.angle_gamma   90.00
#
_symmetry.space_group_name_H-M   'P 1'
#
loop_
_entity.id
_entity.type
_entity.pdbx_description
1 polymer ?
#
loop_
_entity_poly.entity_id
_entity_poly.type
_entity_poly.pdbx_seq_one_letter_code
_entity_poly.pdbx_strand_id
1 'polypeptide(L)'
;MSPFSATAAAKNGDTVLLGPGCLCFSLVLSFDRPGMQDVTHSYAYIMSTLSAALNAEATAVTRSGTSDLVVNERKISGNAQRRMRSFVLHHGTILYDFDLKRIGDYVHMPERQPEYRAGRAHEEFVANSPIPRDELRRRLRDAWQADAARTEWPQELVARLVQEKYSQVEWLRRR
;
A
#
# COMPACT_ATOMS: atom_id res chain seq x y z
N MET A 1 16.21 -2.28 -18.66
CA MET A 1 15.47 -2.82 -17.50
C MET A 1 14.11 -2.15 -17.46
N SER A 2 13.04 -2.89 -17.32
CA SER A 2 11.69 -2.30 -17.19
C SER A 2 11.63 -1.45 -15.90
N PRO A 3 11.09 -0.22 -15.91
CA PRO A 3 10.92 0.60 -14.73
C PRO A 3 9.83 0.05 -13.78
N PHE A 4 9.13 -1.00 -14.19
CA PHE A 4 8.07 -1.64 -13.42
C PHE A 4 8.56 -2.95 -12.79
N SER A 5 8.17 -3.21 -11.57
CA SER A 5 8.37 -4.49 -10.91
C SER A 5 7.02 -5.05 -10.46
N ALA A 6 6.76 -6.31 -10.79
CA ALA A 6 5.64 -7.05 -10.23
C ALA A 6 6.12 -7.77 -8.98
N THR A 7 5.45 -7.54 -7.86
CA THR A 7 5.74 -8.21 -6.61
C THR A 7 4.54 -9.06 -6.20
N ALA A 8 4.73 -10.36 -6.11
CA ALA A 8 3.73 -11.23 -5.53
C ALA A 8 3.68 -11.01 -4.02
N ALA A 9 2.54 -10.62 -3.50
CA ALA A 9 2.32 -10.60 -2.06
C ALA A 9 2.23 -12.03 -1.50
N ALA A 10 2.58 -12.18 -0.21
CA ALA A 10 2.66 -13.48 0.45
C ALA A 10 1.34 -14.27 0.39
N LYS A 11 1.48 -15.58 0.55
CA LYS A 11 0.53 -16.73 0.61
C LYS A 11 -0.97 -16.54 0.30
N ASN A 12 -1.57 -15.38 0.45
CA ASN A 12 -2.99 -15.09 0.17
C ASN A 12 -3.17 -13.70 -0.46
N GLY A 13 -2.09 -13.10 -0.98
CA GLY A 13 -2.12 -11.75 -1.49
C GLY A 13 -2.08 -11.70 -3.01
N ASP A 14 -2.76 -10.71 -3.54
CA ASP A 14 -2.76 -10.41 -4.96
C ASP A 14 -1.38 -9.87 -5.39
N THR A 15 -1.06 -10.05 -6.67
CA THR A 15 0.13 -9.45 -7.26
C THR A 15 -0.04 -7.94 -7.32
N VAL A 16 1.02 -7.21 -6.99
CA VAL A 16 1.06 -5.74 -7.06
C VAL A 16 2.10 -5.32 -8.09
N LEU A 17 1.71 -4.46 -9.01
CA LEU A 17 2.62 -3.83 -9.96
C LEU A 17 3.09 -2.49 -9.38
N LEU A 18 4.41 -2.31 -9.26
CA LEU A 18 5.03 -1.08 -8.77
C LEU A 18 5.84 -0.42 -9.89
N GLY A 19 5.83 0.91 -9.91
CA GLY A 19 6.57 1.69 -10.90
C GLY A 19 6.45 3.20 -10.67
N PRO A 20 6.96 4.01 -11.60
CA PRO A 20 6.76 5.45 -11.57
C PRO A 20 5.27 5.80 -11.46
N GLY A 21 4.95 6.83 -10.69
CA GLY A 21 3.55 7.20 -10.42
C GLY A 21 2.87 6.42 -9.28
N CYS A 22 3.62 5.54 -8.58
CA CYS A 22 3.17 4.80 -7.43
C CYS A 22 3.94 5.24 -6.17
N LEU A 23 3.25 5.83 -5.20
CA LEU A 23 3.81 6.17 -3.90
C LEU A 23 3.68 4.99 -2.95
N CYS A 24 4.81 4.34 -2.61
CA CYS A 24 4.85 3.32 -1.57
C CYS A 24 5.07 3.96 -0.21
N PHE A 25 4.37 3.47 0.81
CA PHE A 25 4.56 3.90 2.19
C PHE A 25 4.51 2.72 3.16
N SER A 26 5.11 2.90 4.33
CA SER A 26 5.06 1.93 5.43
C SER A 26 4.91 2.64 6.75
N LEU A 27 4.11 2.06 7.64
CA LEU A 27 3.87 2.50 9.01
C LEU A 27 4.25 1.37 9.96
N VAL A 28 4.99 1.69 11.00
CA VAL A 28 5.30 0.76 12.10
C VAL A 28 4.69 1.34 13.36
N LEU A 29 3.68 0.67 13.91
CA LEU A 29 2.90 1.15 15.06
C LEU A 29 2.95 0.10 16.18
N SER A 30 3.25 0.57 17.42
CA SER A 30 3.21 -0.28 18.62
C SER A 30 1.80 -0.74 18.93
N PHE A 31 1.66 -1.94 19.50
CA PHE A 31 0.40 -2.43 20.06
C PHE A 31 -0.04 -1.69 21.33
N ASP A 32 0.82 -0.93 21.98
CA ASP A 32 0.46 -0.07 23.10
C ASP A 32 -0.43 1.11 22.68
N ARG A 33 -0.47 1.37 21.36
CA ARG A 33 -1.32 2.40 20.79
C ARG A 33 -2.78 1.97 20.81
N PRO A 34 -3.72 2.84 21.23
CA PRO A 34 -5.14 2.54 21.15
C PRO A 34 -5.56 2.13 19.73
N GLY A 35 -6.44 1.14 19.61
CA GLY A 35 -6.94 0.66 18.33
C GLY A 35 -6.05 -0.38 17.64
N MET A 36 -4.91 -0.79 18.26
CA MET A 36 -3.98 -1.74 17.65
C MET A 36 -4.15 -3.20 18.12
N GLN A 37 -5.11 -3.48 19.02
CA GLN A 37 -5.25 -4.74 19.74
C GLN A 37 -5.50 -5.95 18.82
N ASP A 38 -6.32 -5.78 17.79
CA ASP A 38 -6.63 -6.83 16.83
C ASP A 38 -6.54 -6.34 15.37
N VAL A 39 -6.74 -7.27 14.44
CA VAL A 39 -6.62 -6.99 13.00
C VAL A 39 -7.69 -6.01 12.53
N THR A 40 -8.94 -6.20 12.94
CA THR A 40 -10.08 -5.40 12.48
C THR A 40 -9.95 -3.95 12.93
N HIS A 41 -9.67 -3.75 14.22
CA HIS A 41 -9.51 -2.41 14.79
C HIS A 41 -8.29 -1.69 14.22
N SER A 42 -7.16 -2.38 14.05
CA SER A 42 -5.95 -1.77 13.47
C SER A 42 -6.16 -1.34 12.02
N TYR A 43 -6.86 -2.13 11.19
CA TYR A 43 -7.26 -1.68 9.86
C TYR A 43 -8.21 -0.49 9.91
N ALA A 44 -9.23 -0.54 10.77
CA ALA A 44 -10.19 0.56 10.90
C ALA A 44 -9.50 1.87 11.29
N TYR A 45 -8.63 1.83 12.29
CA TYR A 45 -7.88 3.00 12.75
C TYR A 45 -6.96 3.55 11.67
N ILE A 46 -6.09 2.71 11.07
CA ILE A 46 -5.13 3.16 10.08
C ILE A 46 -5.84 3.67 8.82
N MET A 47 -6.81 2.92 8.31
CA MET A 47 -7.51 3.30 7.09
C MET A 47 -8.36 4.55 7.26
N SER A 48 -8.97 4.79 8.44
CA SER A 48 -9.68 6.04 8.71
C SER A 48 -8.74 7.24 8.80
N THR A 49 -7.57 7.06 9.41
CA THR A 49 -6.52 8.10 9.47
C THR A 49 -6.01 8.45 8.07
N LEU A 50 -5.73 7.44 7.24
CA LEU A 50 -5.30 7.65 5.85
C LEU A 50 -6.40 8.33 5.02
N SER A 51 -7.64 7.87 5.14
CA SER A 51 -8.79 8.47 4.46
C SER A 51 -8.96 9.94 4.86
N ALA A 52 -8.94 10.24 6.16
CA ALA A 52 -9.06 11.62 6.65
C ALA A 52 -7.92 12.52 6.16
N ALA A 53 -6.68 12.01 6.16
CA ALA A 53 -5.51 12.75 5.68
C ALA A 53 -5.60 13.10 4.19
N LEU A 54 -6.19 12.22 3.40
CA LEU A 54 -6.28 12.38 1.95
C LEU A 54 -7.57 13.07 1.49
N ASN A 55 -8.54 13.27 2.37
CA ASN A 55 -9.74 14.03 2.04
C ASN A 55 -9.42 15.52 1.79
N ALA A 56 -10.10 16.09 0.82
CA ALA A 56 -10.11 17.51 0.51
C ALA A 56 -11.50 17.94 0.06
N GLU A 57 -11.79 19.24 0.04
CA GLU A 57 -13.12 19.76 -0.31
C GLU A 57 -13.65 19.22 -1.66
N ALA A 58 -12.76 19.02 -2.64
CA ALA A 58 -13.11 18.52 -3.96
C ALA A 58 -12.90 17.00 -4.15
N THR A 59 -12.42 16.28 -3.14
CA THR A 59 -12.02 14.87 -3.30
C THR A 59 -12.38 14.06 -2.05
N ALA A 60 -13.45 13.30 -2.13
CA ALA A 60 -13.82 12.36 -1.09
C ALA A 60 -13.03 11.06 -1.24
N VAL A 61 -12.06 10.83 -0.35
CA VAL A 61 -11.36 9.55 -0.24
C VAL A 61 -12.03 8.72 0.85
N THR A 62 -12.51 7.55 0.50
CA THR A 62 -13.18 6.65 1.44
C THR A 62 -12.52 5.27 1.48
N ARG A 63 -12.75 4.53 2.55
CA ARG A 63 -12.36 3.13 2.63
C ARG A 63 -13.39 2.26 1.93
N SER A 64 -12.92 1.28 1.15
CA SER A 64 -13.75 0.21 0.60
C SER A 64 -13.13 -1.15 0.86
N GLY A 65 -13.97 -2.18 1.04
CA GLY A 65 -13.50 -3.48 1.47
C GLY A 65 -12.70 -3.42 2.78
N THR A 66 -11.68 -4.26 2.91
CA THR A 66 -10.85 -4.34 4.11
C THR A 66 -9.76 -3.27 4.13
N SER A 67 -9.07 -3.06 3.01
CA SER A 67 -7.78 -2.37 2.97
C SER A 67 -7.59 -1.44 1.77
N ASP A 68 -8.66 -1.09 1.06
CA ASP A 68 -8.57 -0.23 -0.10
C ASP A 68 -9.02 1.20 0.22
N LEU A 69 -8.37 2.20 -0.40
CA LEU A 69 -8.89 3.56 -0.48
C LEU A 69 -9.40 3.81 -1.89
N VAL A 70 -10.54 4.48 -1.97
CA VAL A 70 -11.24 4.75 -3.22
C VAL A 70 -11.61 6.23 -3.36
N VAL A 71 -11.65 6.68 -4.61
CA VAL A 71 -12.22 7.94 -5.05
C VAL A 71 -13.20 7.63 -6.15
N ASN A 72 -14.44 8.08 -6.04
CA ASN A 72 -15.51 7.81 -7.01
C ASN A 72 -15.62 6.30 -7.34
N GLU A 73 -15.65 5.45 -6.30
CA GLU A 73 -15.74 3.99 -6.39
C GLU A 73 -14.58 3.30 -7.15
N ARG A 74 -13.50 4.04 -7.46
CA ARG A 74 -12.29 3.50 -8.08
C ARG A 74 -11.15 3.45 -7.07
N LYS A 75 -10.46 2.33 -7.04
CA LYS A 75 -9.36 2.08 -6.11
C LYS A 75 -8.13 2.91 -6.47
N ILE A 76 -7.68 3.73 -5.54
CA ILE A 76 -6.44 4.51 -5.65
C ILE A 76 -5.31 3.94 -4.80
N SER A 77 -5.62 3.08 -3.82
CA SER A 77 -4.65 2.52 -2.87
C SER A 77 -5.07 1.13 -2.43
N GLY A 78 -4.09 0.23 -2.35
CA GLY A 78 -4.21 -1.07 -1.72
C GLY A 78 -3.22 -1.21 -0.58
N ASN A 79 -3.63 -1.84 0.53
CA ASN A 79 -2.87 -1.91 1.75
C ASN A 79 -2.84 -3.32 2.33
N ALA A 80 -1.78 -3.63 3.08
CA ALA A 80 -1.64 -4.88 3.80
C ALA A 80 -0.99 -4.66 5.16
N GLN A 81 -1.23 -5.61 6.08
CA GLN A 81 -0.62 -5.59 7.41
C GLN A 81 0.14 -6.87 7.69
N ARG A 82 1.23 -6.73 8.40
CA ARG A 82 1.94 -7.83 9.06
C ARG A 82 2.01 -7.55 10.55
N ARG A 83 1.41 -8.41 11.34
CA ARG A 83 1.48 -8.34 12.79
C ARG A 83 2.72 -9.07 13.29
N MET A 84 3.47 -8.40 14.14
CA MET A 84 4.64 -8.93 14.83
C MET A 84 4.31 -9.11 16.32
N ARG A 85 5.31 -9.39 17.16
CA ARG A 85 5.07 -9.62 18.60
C ARG A 85 4.55 -8.38 19.34
N SER A 86 5.08 -7.20 19.02
CA SER A 86 4.82 -5.94 19.75
C SER A 86 4.42 -4.77 18.86
N PHE A 87 4.36 -4.99 17.55
CA PHE A 87 3.98 -3.94 16.60
C PHE A 87 3.29 -4.51 15.35
N VAL A 88 2.62 -3.65 14.64
CA VAL A 88 2.10 -3.90 13.30
C VAL A 88 2.93 -3.12 12.28
N LEU A 89 3.35 -3.80 11.21
CA LEU A 89 3.80 -3.20 9.97
C LEU A 89 2.60 -3.10 9.03
N HIS A 90 2.16 -1.89 8.75
CA HIS A 90 1.17 -1.62 7.71
C HIS A 90 1.87 -0.95 6.54
N HIS A 91 1.62 -1.43 5.35
CA HIS A 91 2.20 -0.84 4.14
C HIS A 91 1.15 -0.78 3.04
N GLY A 92 1.35 0.14 2.13
CA GLY A 92 0.45 0.32 1.00
C GLY A 92 1.07 1.12 -0.12
N THR A 93 0.29 1.26 -1.16
CA THR A 93 0.63 2.06 -2.34
C THR A 93 -0.50 3.03 -2.63
N ILE A 94 -0.16 4.23 -3.11
CA ILE A 94 -1.11 5.20 -3.64
C ILE A 94 -0.70 5.50 -5.08
N LEU A 95 -1.61 5.25 -6.01
CA LEU A 95 -1.41 5.60 -7.42
C LEU A 95 -1.71 7.11 -7.58
N TYR A 96 -0.80 7.87 -8.18
CA TYR A 96 -0.97 9.32 -8.38
C TYR A 96 -0.68 9.78 -9.83
N ASP A 97 0.15 9.03 -10.55
CA ASP A 97 0.51 9.28 -11.95
C ASP A 97 1.00 7.97 -12.60
N PHE A 98 0.33 6.87 -12.25
CA PHE A 98 0.68 5.53 -12.70
C PHE A 98 0.04 5.25 -14.05
N ASP A 99 0.77 4.60 -14.97
CA ASP A 99 0.21 4.10 -16.21
C ASP A 99 -0.69 2.89 -15.93
N LEU A 100 -1.98 3.15 -15.74
CA LEU A 100 -2.98 2.16 -15.32
C LEU A 100 -3.15 1.00 -16.31
N LYS A 101 -2.85 1.22 -17.60
CA LYS A 101 -2.93 0.18 -18.63
C LYS A 101 -1.96 -0.95 -18.35
N ARG A 102 -0.78 -0.61 -17.80
CA ARG A 102 0.23 -1.61 -17.42
C ARG A 102 -0.26 -2.64 -16.42
N ILE A 103 -1.26 -2.32 -15.61
CA ILE A 103 -1.79 -3.30 -14.66
C ILE A 103 -2.40 -4.49 -15.42
N GLY A 104 -3.19 -4.22 -16.45
CA GLY A 104 -3.78 -5.26 -17.29
C GLY A 104 -2.74 -6.07 -18.10
N ASP A 105 -1.61 -5.44 -18.49
CA ASP A 105 -0.54 -6.10 -19.23
C ASP A 105 0.24 -7.16 -18.40
N TYR A 106 0.36 -6.93 -17.08
CA TYR A 106 1.23 -7.73 -16.21
C TYR A 106 0.49 -8.51 -15.12
N VAL A 107 -0.75 -8.14 -14.81
CA VAL A 107 -1.50 -8.72 -13.69
C VAL A 107 -2.80 -9.32 -14.19
N HIS A 108 -2.97 -10.62 -13.98
CA HIS A 108 -4.24 -11.29 -14.26
C HIS A 108 -5.34 -10.83 -13.31
N MET A 109 -6.59 -11.02 -13.72
CA MET A 109 -7.73 -10.79 -12.83
C MET A 109 -7.59 -11.71 -11.61
N PRO A 110 -7.69 -11.18 -10.37
CA PRO A 110 -7.61 -12.00 -9.18
C PRO A 110 -8.84 -12.90 -9.06
N GLU A 111 -8.63 -14.13 -8.62
CA GLU A 111 -9.73 -15.08 -8.36
C GLU A 111 -10.67 -14.57 -7.27
N ARG A 112 -10.12 -13.92 -6.23
CA ARG A 112 -10.89 -13.29 -5.17
C ARG A 112 -10.94 -11.79 -5.39
N GLN A 113 -12.14 -11.28 -5.54
CA GLN A 113 -12.36 -9.86 -5.78
C GLN A 113 -13.21 -9.27 -4.65
N PRO A 114 -12.94 -8.02 -4.23
CA PRO A 114 -13.83 -7.33 -3.32
C PRO A 114 -15.18 -7.11 -4.02
N GLU A 115 -16.27 -7.19 -3.27
CA GLU A 115 -17.63 -7.09 -3.79
C GLU A 115 -17.82 -5.81 -4.61
N TYR A 116 -17.29 -4.68 -4.13
CA TYR A 116 -17.42 -3.39 -4.81
C TYR A 116 -16.69 -3.32 -6.17
N ARG A 117 -15.84 -4.31 -6.52
CA ARG A 117 -15.21 -4.39 -7.84
C ARG A 117 -16.22 -4.73 -8.93
N ALA A 118 -17.23 -5.54 -8.62
CA ALA A 118 -18.32 -5.91 -9.52
C ALA A 118 -17.84 -6.42 -10.90
N GLY A 119 -16.75 -7.20 -10.93
CA GLY A 119 -16.19 -7.77 -12.16
C GLY A 119 -15.50 -6.78 -13.11
N ARG A 120 -15.37 -5.52 -12.75
CA ARG A 120 -14.74 -4.49 -13.59
C ARG A 120 -13.29 -4.85 -13.95
N ALA A 121 -12.89 -4.57 -15.18
CA ALA A 121 -11.51 -4.67 -15.64
C ALA A 121 -10.57 -3.79 -14.78
N HIS A 122 -9.25 -4.04 -14.84
CA HIS A 122 -8.30 -3.26 -14.03
C HIS A 122 -8.40 -1.76 -14.27
N GLU A 123 -8.47 -1.32 -15.54
CA GLU A 123 -8.51 0.09 -15.91
C GLU A 123 -9.80 0.80 -15.46
N GLU A 124 -10.89 0.07 -15.32
CA GLU A 124 -12.18 0.60 -14.82
C GLU A 124 -12.21 0.62 -13.29
N PHE A 125 -11.52 -0.34 -12.66
CA PHE A 125 -11.53 -0.54 -11.23
C PHE A 125 -10.53 0.36 -10.49
N VAL A 126 -9.35 0.63 -11.07
CA VAL A 126 -8.32 1.47 -10.45
C VAL A 126 -8.33 2.89 -11.01
N ALA A 127 -7.82 3.83 -10.23
CA ALA A 127 -7.62 5.23 -10.63
C ALA A 127 -6.35 5.78 -10.03
N ASN A 128 -5.83 6.86 -10.60
CA ASN A 128 -4.86 7.71 -9.94
C ASN A 128 -5.57 8.65 -8.97
N SER A 129 -4.95 8.86 -7.80
CA SER A 129 -5.34 9.93 -6.88
C SER A 129 -5.19 11.28 -7.58
N PRO A 130 -6.13 12.21 -7.44
CA PRO A 130 -5.99 13.55 -7.98
C PRO A 130 -4.99 14.41 -7.18
N ILE A 131 -4.48 13.90 -6.06
CA ILE A 131 -3.55 14.62 -5.18
C ILE A 131 -2.13 14.40 -5.71
N PRO A 132 -1.35 15.49 -5.95
CA PRO A 132 0.04 15.39 -6.40
C PRO A 132 0.93 14.67 -5.37
N ARG A 133 2.00 14.03 -5.85
CA ARG A 133 2.94 13.23 -5.04
C ARG A 133 3.42 13.93 -3.77
N ASP A 134 3.91 15.15 -3.90
CA ASP A 134 4.52 15.85 -2.76
C ASP A 134 3.47 16.27 -1.73
N GLU A 135 2.28 16.57 -2.16
CA GLU A 135 1.14 16.82 -1.30
C GLU A 135 0.68 15.53 -0.59
N LEU A 136 0.64 14.38 -1.29
CA LEU A 136 0.41 13.07 -0.66
C LEU A 136 1.42 12.81 0.45
N ARG A 137 2.71 13.01 0.17
CA ARG A 137 3.79 12.84 1.16
C ARG A 137 3.62 13.75 2.36
N ARG A 138 3.31 15.02 2.12
CA ARG A 138 3.10 16.00 3.19
C ARG A 138 1.93 15.58 4.08
N ARG A 139 0.77 15.29 3.50
CA ARG A 139 -0.44 14.89 4.24
C ARG A 139 -0.24 13.62 5.05
N LEU A 140 0.45 12.62 4.48
CA LEU A 140 0.78 11.41 5.22
C LEU A 140 1.71 11.69 6.40
N ARG A 141 2.74 12.50 6.23
CA ARG A 141 3.64 12.90 7.32
C ARG A 141 2.89 13.61 8.44
N ASP A 142 2.09 14.61 8.09
CA ASP A 142 1.30 15.41 9.03
C ASP A 142 0.32 14.53 9.82
N ALA A 143 -0.41 13.64 9.14
CA ALA A 143 -1.38 12.75 9.78
C ALA A 143 -0.75 11.79 10.80
N TRP A 144 0.50 11.38 10.58
CA TRP A 144 1.22 10.48 11.47
C TRP A 144 2.21 11.20 12.38
N GLN A 145 2.27 12.53 12.34
CA GLN A 145 3.21 13.35 13.12
C GLN A 145 4.66 12.89 12.92
N ALA A 146 5.00 12.56 11.66
CA ALA A 146 6.32 12.06 11.29
C ALA A 146 7.26 13.21 10.93
N ASP A 147 7.53 14.08 11.91
CA ASP A 147 8.26 15.35 11.70
C ASP A 147 9.77 15.17 11.63
N ALA A 148 10.29 14.13 12.29
CA ALA A 148 11.71 13.84 12.31
C ALA A 148 12.11 12.94 11.14
N ALA A 149 13.13 13.36 10.38
CA ALA A 149 13.77 12.49 9.40
C ALA A 149 14.81 11.60 10.08
N ARG A 150 14.71 10.29 9.89
CA ARG A 150 15.76 9.36 10.29
C ARG A 150 16.71 9.17 9.12
N THR A 151 17.93 9.65 9.26
CA THR A 151 18.99 9.51 8.24
C THR A 151 19.85 8.26 8.44
N GLU A 152 19.92 7.77 9.69
CA GLU A 152 20.65 6.55 10.02
C GLU A 152 19.71 5.34 9.99
N TRP A 153 20.12 4.33 9.27
CA TRP A 153 19.42 3.04 9.17
C TRP A 153 20.44 1.90 9.04
N PRO A 154 20.10 0.68 9.42
CA PRO A 154 21.05 -0.44 9.50
C PRO A 154 21.44 -0.96 8.11
N GLN A 155 22.24 -0.21 7.38
CA GLN A 155 22.65 -0.51 5.99
C GLN A 155 23.29 -1.88 5.83
N GLU A 156 24.22 -2.24 6.73
CA GLU A 156 24.91 -3.55 6.70
C GLU A 156 23.93 -4.71 6.89
N LEU A 157 22.98 -4.57 7.84
CA LEU A 157 21.94 -5.57 8.05
C LEU A 157 21.05 -5.72 6.82
N VAL A 158 20.66 -4.61 6.18
CA VAL A 158 19.85 -4.65 4.96
C VAL A 158 20.64 -5.31 3.82
N ALA A 159 21.89 -4.93 3.61
CA ALA A 159 22.75 -5.53 2.58
C ALA A 159 22.89 -7.05 2.78
N ARG A 160 23.15 -7.48 4.01
CA ARG A 160 23.20 -8.91 4.36
C ARG A 160 21.89 -9.62 4.09
N LEU A 161 20.75 -9.07 4.52
CA LEU A 161 19.44 -9.66 4.28
C LEU A 161 19.09 -9.74 2.78
N VAL A 162 19.48 -8.75 2.00
CA VAL A 162 19.33 -8.80 0.54
C VAL A 162 20.14 -9.96 -0.01
N GLN A 163 21.42 -10.06 0.34
CA GLN A 163 22.32 -11.10 -0.15
C GLN A 163 21.89 -12.51 0.28
N GLU A 164 21.58 -12.72 1.55
CA GLU A 164 21.32 -14.05 2.12
C GLU A 164 19.90 -14.54 1.88
N LYS A 165 18.96 -13.65 1.58
CA LYS A 165 17.54 -14.00 1.52
C LYS A 165 16.80 -13.39 0.35
N TYR A 166 16.68 -12.06 0.28
CA TYR A 166 15.70 -11.42 -0.60
C TYR A 166 16.08 -11.43 -2.07
N SER A 167 17.37 -11.61 -2.44
CA SER A 167 17.81 -11.81 -3.82
C SER A 167 17.92 -13.27 -4.23
N GLN A 168 17.70 -14.23 -3.31
CA GLN A 168 17.79 -15.65 -3.60
C GLN A 168 16.62 -16.13 -4.46
N VAL A 169 16.90 -16.99 -5.42
CA VAL A 169 15.88 -17.51 -6.36
C VAL A 169 14.78 -18.25 -5.62
N GLU A 170 15.12 -19.01 -4.56
CA GLU A 170 14.18 -19.73 -3.70
C GLU A 170 13.22 -18.77 -2.99
N TRP A 171 13.72 -17.60 -2.59
CA TRP A 171 12.87 -16.55 -2.01
C TRP A 171 11.96 -15.90 -3.05
N LEU A 172 12.51 -15.57 -4.22
CA LEU A 172 11.79 -14.88 -5.29
C LEU A 172 10.69 -15.75 -5.92
N ARG A 173 10.91 -17.07 -5.97
CA ARG A 173 9.98 -18.04 -6.57
C ARG A 173 9.09 -18.78 -5.56
N ARG A 174 9.22 -18.49 -4.26
CA ARG A 174 8.35 -19.09 -3.27
C ARG A 174 6.89 -18.63 -3.49
N ARG A 175 5.97 -19.56 -3.52
CA ARG A 175 4.53 -19.34 -3.56
C ARG A 175 3.88 -19.80 -2.26
#